data_dfb4e1283eb17bc24ff3db6522429469
#
_entry.id   dfb4e1283eb17bc24ff3db6522429469
#
_cell.length_a   1.000
_cell.length_b   1.000
_cell.length_c   1.000
_cell.angle_alpha   90.00
_cell.angle_beta   90.00
_cell.angle_gamma   90.00
#
_symmetry.space_group_name_H-M   'P 1'
#
loop_
_entity.id
_entity.type
_entity.pdbx_description
1 polymer ?
#
loop_
_entity_poly.entity_id
_entity_poly.type
_entity_poly.pdbx_seq_one_letter_code
_entity_poly.pdbx_strand_id
1 'polypeptide(L)'
;QSRGLGDVYKRQILYHKRFQLSQTSLLITRGFYAEAKNIMQKIEPKEEDPLDYQFQYYYTLYGLYNNWSTYCENNEFSKIYDQQKVEYLKKTLELSPKKNAFYYYLLGEFYYYSNHSNNNKTIQYYKKALSMEKPDSRLHAMTAFALSEVYQKANNQKLTEHYLLVAAISDITSATKENVALQDIALFIYKHKTRSLNKAQEYINLSLEDTYAYNNRLRRIEISSKLQMITNAYTDDIRATNSMLYIALSVIFLLLLGVGLSSLFIRKKNKLLKQKKDEITATSAKMEVLNSQLHLINDELKDTNQKRERLIKVYIDLCYKNIERNSKLRTLAVRKIKANQSKELLSLLSSSTNTEKENKEFLTEFDKAFLSLYPTFITELNKQLTESAHIQLKENGEMPPILRVCALLRLGITESSKIAGILSYSPQTVYNYRSLLKNNAIDKEHFEENVLRLCMVIAD
;
A
#
# COMPACT_ATOMS: atom_id res chain seq x y z
N GLN A 1 57.43 -25.82 0.20
CA GLN A 1 56.58 -25.34 -0.92
C GLN A 1 55.35 -26.24 -1.17
N SER A 2 55.42 -27.57 -1.03
CA SER A 2 54.29 -28.48 -1.27
C SER A 2 53.11 -28.34 -0.29
N ARG A 3 53.41 -27.98 1.02
CA ARG A 3 52.35 -27.74 2.01
C ARG A 3 51.55 -26.47 1.71
N GLY A 4 52.17 -25.41 1.21
CA GLY A 4 51.46 -24.16 0.87
C GLY A 4 50.52 -24.29 -0.32
N LEU A 5 50.89 -25.06 -1.35
CA LEU A 5 50.06 -25.37 -2.51
C LEU A 5 48.83 -26.22 -2.12
N GLY A 6 49.00 -27.23 -1.24
CA GLY A 6 47.92 -28.03 -0.72
C GLY A 6 46.86 -27.20 0.07
N ASP A 7 47.34 -26.25 0.86
CA ASP A 7 46.45 -25.33 1.63
C ASP A 7 45.70 -24.37 0.72
N VAL A 8 46.33 -23.84 -0.33
CA VAL A 8 45.64 -22.99 -1.34
C VAL A 8 44.58 -23.81 -2.08
N TYR A 9 44.86 -25.04 -2.49
CA TYR A 9 43.91 -25.91 -3.18
C TYR A 9 42.70 -26.26 -2.28
N LYS A 10 42.96 -26.62 -1.02
CA LYS A 10 41.88 -26.87 -0.05
C LYS A 10 40.98 -25.65 0.15
N ARG A 11 41.55 -24.44 0.26
CA ARG A 11 40.80 -23.20 0.34
C ARG A 11 39.95 -22.95 -0.89
N GLN A 12 40.48 -23.18 -2.11
CA GLN A 12 39.73 -23.03 -3.35
C GLN A 12 38.51 -23.99 -3.40
N ILE A 13 38.67 -25.24 -3.02
CA ILE A 13 37.58 -26.20 -2.92
C ILE A 13 36.51 -25.72 -1.94
N LEU A 14 36.89 -25.26 -0.76
CA LEU A 14 35.96 -24.76 0.25
C LEU A 14 35.21 -23.53 -0.24
N TYR A 15 35.89 -22.58 -0.91
CA TYR A 15 35.23 -21.43 -1.52
C TYR A 15 34.23 -21.84 -2.59
N HIS A 16 34.56 -22.80 -3.41
CA HIS A 16 33.64 -23.35 -4.43
C HIS A 16 32.42 -23.98 -3.76
N LYS A 17 32.61 -24.82 -2.74
CA LYS A 17 31.52 -25.41 -1.96
C LYS A 17 30.61 -24.34 -1.34
N ARG A 18 31.17 -23.28 -0.75
CA ARG A 18 30.40 -22.15 -0.17
C ARG A 18 29.61 -21.40 -1.24
N PHE A 19 30.19 -21.19 -2.42
CA PHE A 19 29.51 -20.56 -3.54
C PHE A 19 28.31 -21.43 -3.99
N GLN A 20 28.51 -22.74 -4.15
CA GLN A 20 27.43 -23.67 -4.50
C GLN A 20 26.36 -23.74 -3.42
N LEU A 21 26.72 -23.63 -2.14
CA LEU A 21 25.78 -23.54 -1.03
C LEU A 21 24.89 -22.28 -1.12
N SER A 22 25.48 -21.14 -1.44
CA SER A 22 24.75 -19.89 -1.66
C SER A 22 23.83 -19.99 -2.89
N GLN A 23 24.31 -20.60 -3.97
CA GLN A 23 23.51 -20.89 -5.17
C GLN A 23 22.32 -21.81 -4.82
N THR A 24 22.54 -22.82 -3.99
CA THR A 24 21.49 -23.74 -3.54
C THR A 24 20.40 -22.99 -2.76
N SER A 25 20.77 -22.06 -1.88
CA SER A 25 19.80 -21.24 -1.14
C SER A 25 18.90 -20.43 -2.08
N LEU A 26 19.46 -19.88 -3.17
CA LEU A 26 18.68 -19.18 -4.20
C LEU A 26 17.74 -20.12 -4.97
N LEU A 27 18.21 -21.35 -5.29
CA LEU A 27 17.38 -22.36 -5.95
C LEU A 27 16.19 -22.78 -5.06
N ILE A 28 16.43 -22.96 -3.76
CA ILE A 28 15.39 -23.27 -2.77
C ILE A 28 14.32 -22.17 -2.77
N THR A 29 14.72 -20.91 -2.66
CA THR A 29 13.80 -19.77 -2.68
C THR A 29 12.98 -19.72 -3.97
N ARG A 30 13.59 -20.10 -5.10
CA ARG A 30 12.92 -20.15 -6.41
C ARG A 30 12.09 -21.41 -6.64
N GLY A 31 12.11 -22.40 -5.73
CA GLY A 31 11.35 -23.65 -5.84
C GLY A 31 11.98 -24.70 -6.76
N PHE A 32 13.30 -24.62 -7.02
CA PHE A 32 14.06 -25.62 -7.76
C PHE A 32 14.66 -26.66 -6.79
N TYR A 33 13.80 -27.41 -6.12
CA TYR A 33 14.20 -28.29 -5.01
C TYR A 33 15.05 -29.48 -5.46
N ALA A 34 14.72 -30.08 -6.61
CA ALA A 34 15.48 -31.21 -7.14
C ALA A 34 16.90 -30.81 -7.55
N GLU A 35 17.05 -29.67 -8.21
CA GLU A 35 18.34 -29.11 -8.60
C GLU A 35 19.15 -28.70 -7.35
N ALA A 36 18.50 -28.10 -6.37
CA ALA A 36 19.10 -27.77 -5.07
C ALA A 36 19.64 -29.03 -4.40
N LYS A 37 18.84 -30.09 -4.31
CA LYS A 37 19.27 -31.40 -3.77
C LYS A 37 20.49 -31.98 -4.50
N ASN A 38 20.47 -31.94 -5.83
CA ASN A 38 21.59 -32.45 -6.65
C ASN A 38 22.90 -31.68 -6.37
N ILE A 39 22.86 -30.38 -6.15
CA ILE A 39 24.04 -29.62 -5.77
C ILE A 39 24.47 -30.00 -4.36
N MET A 40 23.56 -30.08 -3.41
CA MET A 40 23.87 -30.43 -2.01
C MET A 40 24.58 -31.78 -1.91
N GLN A 41 24.16 -32.77 -2.66
CA GLN A 41 24.83 -34.08 -2.69
C GLN A 41 26.30 -34.02 -3.15
N LYS A 42 26.65 -33.06 -4.02
CA LYS A 42 28.02 -32.90 -4.53
C LYS A 42 28.94 -32.16 -3.57
N ILE A 43 28.38 -31.38 -2.65
CA ILE A 43 29.10 -30.52 -1.72
C ILE A 43 29.02 -31.00 -0.26
N GLU A 44 28.67 -32.25 -0.07
CA GLU A 44 28.56 -32.86 1.25
C GLU A 44 29.84 -32.61 2.08
N PRO A 45 29.67 -32.15 3.34
CA PRO A 45 30.82 -31.86 4.18
C PRO A 45 31.56 -33.13 4.58
N LYS A 46 32.87 -33.03 4.64
CA LYS A 46 33.74 -34.04 5.24
C LYS A 46 34.00 -33.66 6.70
N GLU A 47 34.46 -34.63 7.49
CA GLU A 47 34.80 -34.39 8.91
C GLU A 47 35.85 -33.27 9.08
N GLU A 48 36.75 -33.12 8.12
CA GLU A 48 37.81 -32.09 8.12
C GLU A 48 37.35 -30.71 7.70
N ASP A 49 36.13 -30.58 7.16
CA ASP A 49 35.58 -29.28 6.74
C ASP A 49 35.26 -28.40 8.00
N PRO A 50 35.39 -27.08 7.90
CA PRO A 50 35.10 -26.18 9.03
C PRO A 50 33.69 -26.34 9.56
N LEU A 51 33.53 -26.26 10.89
CA LEU A 51 32.24 -26.43 11.57
C LEU A 51 31.18 -25.44 11.09
N ASP A 52 31.56 -24.21 10.75
CA ASP A 52 30.67 -23.19 10.20
C ASP A 52 30.14 -23.57 8.83
N TYR A 53 30.96 -24.25 7.98
CA TYR A 53 30.51 -24.79 6.70
C TYR A 53 29.54 -25.97 6.90
N GLN A 54 29.89 -26.90 7.78
CA GLN A 54 29.02 -28.05 8.12
C GLN A 54 27.67 -27.56 8.65
N PHE A 55 27.67 -26.57 9.55
CA PHE A 55 26.46 -25.92 10.07
C PHE A 55 25.60 -25.33 8.95
N GLN A 56 26.19 -24.50 8.08
CA GLN A 56 25.49 -23.89 6.95
C GLN A 56 24.92 -24.93 5.99
N TYR A 57 25.67 -26.02 5.75
CA TYR A 57 25.22 -27.12 4.90
C TYR A 57 23.94 -27.78 5.46
N TYR A 58 23.98 -28.22 6.71
CA TYR A 58 22.81 -28.87 7.32
C TYR A 58 21.63 -27.92 7.51
N TYR A 59 21.88 -26.66 7.81
CA TYR A 59 20.85 -25.64 7.86
C TYR A 59 20.20 -25.41 6.49
N THR A 60 20.98 -25.42 5.42
CA THR A 60 20.44 -25.32 4.04
C THR A 60 19.61 -26.54 3.68
N LEU A 61 20.04 -27.74 4.08
CA LEU A 61 19.24 -28.97 3.89
C LEU A 61 17.94 -28.92 4.71
N TYR A 62 17.97 -28.46 5.95
CA TYR A 62 16.77 -28.22 6.73
C TYR A 62 15.81 -27.28 5.97
N GLY A 63 16.31 -26.15 5.47
CA GLY A 63 15.51 -25.21 4.68
C GLY A 63 14.96 -25.81 3.38
N LEU A 64 15.75 -26.62 2.69
CA LEU A 64 15.33 -27.35 1.49
C LEU A 64 14.13 -28.25 1.78
N TYR A 65 14.25 -29.12 2.76
CA TYR A 65 13.19 -30.08 3.06
C TYR A 65 11.97 -29.44 3.74
N ASN A 66 12.16 -28.35 4.47
CA ASN A 66 11.05 -27.57 5.00
C ASN A 66 10.21 -26.95 3.86
N ASN A 67 10.84 -26.28 2.90
CA ASN A 67 10.12 -25.68 1.77
C ASN A 67 9.53 -26.76 0.84
N TRP A 68 10.25 -27.86 0.65
CA TRP A 68 9.77 -28.96 -0.21
C TRP A 68 8.58 -29.69 0.40
N SER A 69 8.59 -29.94 1.70
CA SER A 69 7.45 -30.49 2.42
C SER A 69 6.22 -29.60 2.30
N THR A 70 6.39 -28.29 2.52
CA THR A 70 5.31 -27.30 2.35
C THR A 70 4.78 -27.26 0.92
N TYR A 71 5.66 -27.33 -0.08
CA TYR A 71 5.26 -27.36 -1.50
C TYR A 71 4.42 -28.59 -1.86
N CYS A 72 4.69 -29.73 -1.23
CA CYS A 72 4.00 -30.99 -1.50
C CYS A 72 2.63 -31.13 -0.81
N GLU A 73 2.23 -30.23 0.06
CA GLU A 73 0.92 -30.15 0.75
C GLU A 73 0.26 -31.51 1.06
N ASN A 74 0.50 -32.08 2.23
CA ASN A 74 -0.23 -33.25 2.79
C ASN A 74 -0.27 -34.54 1.94
N ASN A 75 0.59 -34.67 0.93
CA ASN A 75 0.75 -35.94 0.19
C ASN A 75 1.78 -36.85 0.87
N GLU A 76 1.99 -38.05 0.32
CA GLU A 76 2.94 -39.03 0.86
C GLU A 76 4.37 -38.48 0.90
N PHE A 77 4.75 -37.65 -0.08
CA PHE A 77 6.07 -37.07 -0.15
C PHE A 77 6.31 -36.04 0.94
N SER A 78 5.29 -35.28 1.36
CA SER A 78 5.46 -34.31 2.43
C SER A 78 5.89 -34.98 3.74
N LYS A 79 5.37 -36.15 4.05
CA LYS A 79 5.77 -36.93 5.25
C LYS A 79 7.23 -37.36 5.20
N ILE A 80 7.71 -37.77 4.04
CA ILE A 80 9.12 -38.14 3.84
C ILE A 80 10.03 -36.94 4.06
N TYR A 81 9.64 -35.79 3.46
CA TYR A 81 10.42 -34.57 3.61
C TYR A 81 10.35 -33.99 5.03
N ASP A 82 9.25 -34.15 5.75
CA ASP A 82 9.16 -33.78 7.14
C ASP A 82 10.11 -34.59 8.04
N GLN A 83 10.25 -35.88 7.79
CA GLN A 83 11.23 -36.70 8.50
C GLN A 83 12.67 -36.20 8.25
N GLN A 84 13.01 -35.94 7.00
CA GLN A 84 14.32 -35.42 6.63
C GLN A 84 14.57 -34.01 7.20
N LYS A 85 13.55 -33.17 7.19
CA LYS A 85 13.59 -31.84 7.83
C LYS A 85 14.01 -31.95 9.30
N VAL A 86 13.38 -32.81 10.06
CA VAL A 86 13.68 -32.98 11.49
C VAL A 86 15.07 -33.56 11.70
N GLU A 87 15.50 -34.51 10.87
CA GLU A 87 16.85 -35.08 10.92
C GLU A 87 17.94 -33.99 10.70
N TYR A 88 17.79 -33.18 9.65
CA TYR A 88 18.77 -32.14 9.36
C TYR A 88 18.69 -30.97 10.36
N LEU A 89 17.51 -30.68 10.90
CA LEU A 89 17.37 -29.72 11.99
C LEU A 89 18.14 -30.17 13.23
N LYS A 90 18.11 -31.47 13.56
CA LYS A 90 18.88 -32.03 14.67
C LYS A 90 20.39 -31.88 14.45
N LYS A 91 20.89 -32.23 13.25
CA LYS A 91 22.30 -32.03 12.88
C LYS A 91 22.71 -30.55 12.95
N THR A 92 21.86 -29.66 12.47
CA THR A 92 22.09 -28.22 12.55
C THR A 92 22.20 -27.76 13.99
N LEU A 93 21.31 -28.23 14.85
CA LEU A 93 21.27 -27.87 16.26
C LEU A 93 22.50 -28.35 17.04
N GLU A 94 23.02 -29.53 16.72
CA GLU A 94 24.24 -30.08 17.31
C GLU A 94 25.47 -29.21 17.01
N LEU A 95 25.55 -28.65 15.80
CA LEU A 95 26.64 -27.81 15.32
C LEU A 95 26.42 -26.32 15.65
N SER A 96 25.23 -25.93 16.07
CA SER A 96 24.91 -24.53 16.33
C SER A 96 25.68 -23.98 17.56
N PRO A 97 26.22 -22.74 17.48
CA PRO A 97 26.78 -22.05 18.62
C PRO A 97 25.75 -21.94 19.75
N LYS A 98 26.08 -22.48 20.93
CA LYS A 98 25.16 -22.51 22.07
C LYS A 98 24.89 -21.11 22.61
N LYS A 99 23.69 -20.88 23.14
CA LYS A 99 23.27 -19.69 23.90
C LYS A 99 23.10 -18.38 23.06
N ASN A 100 23.11 -18.41 21.75
CA ASN A 100 22.70 -17.26 20.94
C ASN A 100 21.19 -17.32 20.58
N ALA A 101 20.63 -16.24 20.06
CA ALA A 101 19.22 -16.18 19.66
C ALA A 101 18.87 -17.25 18.63
N PHE A 102 19.74 -17.46 17.65
CA PHE A 102 19.53 -18.45 16.59
C PHE A 102 19.46 -19.90 17.12
N TYR A 103 20.30 -20.22 18.11
CA TYR A 103 20.25 -21.53 18.78
C TYR A 103 18.89 -21.76 19.46
N TYR A 104 18.37 -20.76 20.16
CA TYR A 104 17.04 -20.89 20.80
C TYR A 104 15.92 -20.94 19.77
N TYR A 105 16.03 -20.27 18.66
CA TYR A 105 15.11 -20.42 17.54
C TYR A 105 15.10 -21.85 17.02
N LEU A 106 16.28 -22.45 16.72
CA LEU A 106 16.39 -23.83 16.26
C LEU A 106 15.87 -24.84 17.29
N LEU A 107 16.07 -24.59 18.57
CA LEU A 107 15.45 -25.40 19.64
C LEU A 107 13.93 -25.33 19.60
N GLY A 108 13.37 -24.15 19.40
CA GLY A 108 11.94 -23.95 19.21
C GLY A 108 11.42 -24.78 18.05
N GLU A 109 12.07 -24.66 16.87
CA GLU A 109 11.77 -25.44 15.67
C GLU A 109 11.81 -26.95 15.95
N PHE A 110 12.87 -27.41 16.63
CA PHE A 110 13.03 -28.82 16.95
C PHE A 110 11.89 -29.36 17.84
N TYR A 111 11.51 -28.63 18.88
CA TYR A 111 10.39 -29.01 19.74
C TYR A 111 9.03 -28.88 19.06
N TYR A 112 8.91 -28.04 18.05
CA TYR A 112 7.67 -27.87 17.29
C TYR A 112 7.43 -29.01 16.29
N TYR A 113 8.50 -29.46 15.58
CA TYR A 113 8.40 -30.48 14.55
C TYR A 113 8.70 -31.90 15.02
N SER A 114 9.31 -32.09 16.20
CA SER A 114 9.62 -33.44 16.71
C SER A 114 8.37 -34.18 17.15
N ASN A 115 8.42 -35.51 17.11
CA ASN A 115 7.34 -36.39 17.57
C ASN A 115 6.96 -36.18 19.07
N HIS A 116 7.79 -35.48 19.82
CA HIS A 116 7.59 -35.09 21.20
C HIS A 116 7.26 -33.63 21.33
N SER A 117 6.43 -33.09 20.41
CA SER A 117 6.06 -31.68 20.39
C SER A 117 5.55 -31.23 21.77
N ASN A 118 6.24 -30.24 22.33
CA ASN A 118 5.90 -29.67 23.64
C ASN A 118 5.68 -28.16 23.45
N ASN A 119 4.42 -27.77 23.31
CA ASN A 119 4.06 -26.37 23.06
C ASN A 119 4.65 -25.41 24.10
N ASN A 120 4.75 -25.81 25.36
CA ASN A 120 5.31 -24.96 26.41
C ASN A 120 6.81 -24.70 26.19
N LYS A 121 7.58 -25.75 25.89
CA LYS A 121 9.01 -25.62 25.59
C LYS A 121 9.23 -24.83 24.28
N THR A 122 8.45 -25.13 23.25
CA THR A 122 8.47 -24.39 21.97
C THR A 122 8.29 -22.89 22.21
N ILE A 123 7.24 -22.50 22.91
CA ILE A 123 6.95 -21.10 23.25
C ILE A 123 8.08 -20.48 24.08
N GLN A 124 8.60 -21.22 25.07
CA GLN A 124 9.69 -20.73 25.91
C GLN A 124 10.94 -20.43 25.11
N TYR A 125 11.35 -21.33 24.20
CA TYR A 125 12.55 -21.13 23.39
C TYR A 125 12.38 -20.03 22.35
N TYR A 126 11.24 -19.96 21.68
CA TYR A 126 10.97 -18.87 20.74
C TYR A 126 10.92 -17.51 21.45
N LYS A 127 10.26 -17.40 22.60
CA LYS A 127 10.27 -16.15 23.40
C LYS A 127 11.67 -15.76 23.81
N LYS A 128 12.51 -16.72 24.17
CA LYS A 128 13.89 -16.46 24.51
C LYS A 128 14.68 -15.98 23.30
N ALA A 129 14.53 -16.60 22.15
CA ALA A 129 15.15 -16.15 20.90
C ALA A 129 14.72 -14.72 20.55
N LEU A 130 13.41 -14.45 20.61
CA LEU A 130 12.82 -13.16 20.31
C LEU A 130 13.36 -12.03 21.21
N SER A 131 13.51 -12.31 22.53
CA SER A 131 14.04 -11.33 23.49
C SER A 131 15.52 -11.00 23.32
N MET A 132 16.26 -11.80 22.56
CA MET A 132 17.70 -11.61 22.31
C MET A 132 17.98 -10.88 20.99
N GLU A 133 16.96 -10.73 20.15
CA GLU A 133 17.08 -10.12 18.83
C GLU A 133 16.47 -8.72 18.78
N LYS A 134 17.00 -7.91 17.87
CA LYS A 134 16.45 -6.58 17.59
C LYS A 134 15.16 -6.72 16.78
N PRO A 135 14.17 -5.83 16.98
CA PRO A 135 12.91 -5.86 16.25
C PRO A 135 13.04 -5.72 14.73
N ASP A 136 14.13 -5.17 14.25
CA ASP A 136 14.44 -4.97 12.83
C ASP A 136 15.31 -6.08 12.23
N SER A 137 15.45 -7.22 12.92
CA SER A 137 16.22 -8.36 12.42
C SER A 137 15.32 -9.41 11.75
N ARG A 138 15.86 -10.07 10.73
CA ARG A 138 15.18 -11.19 10.06
C ARG A 138 14.87 -12.33 11.05
N LEU A 139 15.77 -12.62 11.99
CA LEU A 139 15.55 -13.69 12.97
C LEU A 139 14.41 -13.34 13.92
N HIS A 140 14.26 -12.06 14.27
CA HIS A 140 13.12 -11.60 15.05
C HIS A 140 11.79 -11.84 14.31
N ALA A 141 11.74 -11.51 13.01
CA ALA A 141 10.57 -11.76 12.17
C ALA A 141 10.23 -13.27 12.09
N MET A 142 11.23 -14.11 11.79
CA MET A 142 11.06 -15.57 11.71
C MET A 142 10.55 -16.14 13.04
N THR A 143 11.11 -15.69 14.15
CA THR A 143 10.75 -16.18 15.50
C THR A 143 9.34 -15.73 15.91
N ALA A 144 8.97 -14.49 15.59
CA ALA A 144 7.61 -13.99 15.83
C ALA A 144 6.59 -14.74 14.97
N PHE A 145 6.91 -15.02 13.71
CA PHE A 145 6.05 -15.82 12.82
C PHE A 145 5.86 -17.23 13.38
N ALA A 146 6.93 -17.92 13.79
CA ALA A 146 6.84 -19.24 14.41
C ALA A 146 5.99 -19.25 15.69
N LEU A 147 6.09 -18.21 16.52
CA LEU A 147 5.20 -18.05 17.69
C LEU A 147 3.74 -17.89 17.28
N SER A 148 3.46 -17.15 16.20
CA SER A 148 2.09 -16.99 15.72
C SER A 148 1.46 -18.33 15.31
N GLU A 149 2.23 -19.21 14.65
CA GLU A 149 1.77 -20.55 14.27
C GLU A 149 1.45 -21.44 15.50
N VAL A 150 2.31 -21.38 16.54
CA VAL A 150 2.05 -22.12 17.79
C VAL A 150 0.76 -21.64 18.45
N TYR A 151 0.54 -20.33 18.54
CA TYR A 151 -0.68 -19.77 19.11
C TYR A 151 -1.90 -19.98 18.23
N GLN A 152 -1.76 -20.04 16.93
CA GLN A 152 -2.85 -20.38 16.01
C GLN A 152 -3.31 -21.83 16.23
N LYS A 153 -2.38 -22.78 16.36
CA LYS A 153 -2.71 -24.18 16.70
C LYS A 153 -3.37 -24.30 18.08
N ALA A 154 -3.01 -23.42 19.02
CA ALA A 154 -3.64 -23.34 20.33
C ALA A 154 -4.96 -22.54 20.35
N ASN A 155 -5.48 -22.12 19.21
CA ASN A 155 -6.68 -21.29 19.04
C ASN A 155 -6.66 -19.97 19.83
N ASN A 156 -5.48 -19.42 20.13
CA ASN A 156 -5.33 -18.13 20.80
C ASN A 156 -5.27 -17.00 19.79
N GLN A 157 -6.42 -16.53 19.33
CA GLN A 157 -6.54 -15.49 18.28
C GLN A 157 -5.76 -14.21 18.61
N LYS A 158 -5.84 -13.75 19.87
CA LYS A 158 -5.18 -12.50 20.30
C LYS A 158 -3.66 -12.56 20.17
N LEU A 159 -3.04 -13.64 20.61
CA LEU A 159 -1.59 -13.82 20.50
C LEU A 159 -1.17 -14.17 19.09
N THR A 160 -2.00 -14.88 18.33
CA THR A 160 -1.78 -15.11 16.89
C THR A 160 -1.69 -13.79 16.13
N GLU A 161 -2.69 -12.91 16.27
CA GLU A 161 -2.69 -11.60 15.63
C GLU A 161 -1.47 -10.77 16.05
N HIS A 162 -1.21 -10.72 17.36
CA HIS A 162 -0.07 -9.97 17.90
C HIS A 162 1.25 -10.39 17.26
N TYR A 163 1.56 -11.69 17.26
CA TYR A 163 2.84 -12.16 16.71
C TYR A 163 2.92 -12.14 15.20
N LEU A 164 1.80 -12.28 14.47
CA LEU A 164 1.75 -12.03 13.03
C LEU A 164 2.08 -10.58 12.70
N LEU A 165 1.53 -9.62 13.45
CA LEU A 165 1.84 -8.20 13.26
C LEU A 165 3.31 -7.89 13.59
N VAL A 166 3.84 -8.45 14.68
CA VAL A 166 5.26 -8.29 15.04
C VAL A 166 6.14 -8.84 13.92
N ALA A 167 5.83 -10.02 13.39
CA ALA A 167 6.57 -10.62 12.30
C ALA A 167 6.52 -9.75 11.02
N ALA A 168 5.33 -9.31 10.62
CA ALA A 168 5.17 -8.47 9.43
C ALA A 168 5.91 -7.13 9.55
N ILE A 169 5.87 -6.48 10.72
CA ILE A 169 6.61 -5.24 10.98
C ILE A 169 8.12 -5.49 10.91
N SER A 170 8.59 -6.59 11.53
CA SER A 170 10.01 -6.94 11.51
C SER A 170 10.52 -7.28 10.11
N ASP A 171 9.72 -7.97 9.28
CA ASP A 171 10.04 -8.24 7.88
C ASP A 171 10.18 -6.94 7.08
N ILE A 172 9.25 -6.01 7.23
CA ILE A 172 9.28 -4.72 6.55
C ILE A 172 10.48 -3.89 6.99
N THR A 173 10.76 -3.83 8.29
CA THR A 173 11.86 -3.02 8.84
C THR A 173 13.24 -3.62 8.56
N SER A 174 13.34 -4.96 8.45
CA SER A 174 14.56 -5.66 8.03
C SER A 174 14.78 -5.67 6.52
N ALA A 175 13.91 -5.02 5.75
CA ALA A 175 13.87 -5.06 4.29
C ALA A 175 13.80 -6.48 3.71
N THR A 176 13.25 -7.41 4.47
CA THR A 176 13.00 -8.79 4.04
C THR A 176 11.72 -8.82 3.23
N LYS A 177 11.84 -9.10 1.94
CA LYS A 177 10.65 -9.16 1.07
C LYS A 177 10.03 -10.55 0.96
N GLU A 178 10.52 -11.52 1.68
CA GLU A 178 9.92 -12.86 1.81
C GLU A 178 8.82 -12.82 2.89
N ASN A 179 7.70 -12.13 2.59
CA ASN A 179 6.75 -11.64 3.59
C ASN A 179 5.54 -12.57 3.74
N VAL A 180 5.75 -13.76 4.35
CA VAL A 180 4.64 -14.70 4.68
C VAL A 180 3.73 -14.13 5.75
N ALA A 181 4.30 -13.43 6.74
CA ALA A 181 3.53 -12.85 7.83
C ALA A 181 2.47 -11.86 7.33
N LEU A 182 2.77 -11.10 6.27
CA LEU A 182 1.81 -10.16 5.68
C LEU A 182 0.64 -10.87 4.99
N GLN A 183 0.89 -12.03 4.35
CA GLN A 183 -0.17 -12.86 3.77
C GLN A 183 -1.08 -13.41 4.86
N ASP A 184 -0.48 -13.89 5.94
CA ASP A 184 -1.20 -14.58 6.99
C ASP A 184 -1.97 -13.59 7.87
N ILE A 185 -1.47 -12.37 8.09
CA ILE A 185 -2.26 -11.32 8.73
C ILE A 185 -3.43 -10.88 7.85
N ALA A 186 -3.26 -10.82 6.52
CA ALA A 186 -4.37 -10.55 5.60
C ALA A 186 -5.45 -11.65 5.70
N LEU A 187 -5.04 -12.91 5.69
CA LEU A 187 -5.94 -14.05 5.85
C LEU A 187 -6.61 -14.07 7.23
N PHE A 188 -5.85 -13.71 8.28
CA PHE A 188 -6.37 -13.61 9.65
C PHE A 188 -7.47 -12.54 9.75
N ILE A 189 -7.22 -11.35 9.20
CA ILE A 189 -8.22 -10.26 9.14
C ILE A 189 -9.48 -10.74 8.41
N TYR A 190 -9.32 -11.41 7.26
CA TYR A 190 -10.43 -11.95 6.49
C TYR A 190 -11.25 -12.97 7.31
N LYS A 191 -10.59 -13.94 7.95
CA LYS A 191 -11.26 -15.02 8.70
C LYS A 191 -11.95 -14.54 9.98
N HIS A 192 -11.32 -13.61 10.70
CA HIS A 192 -11.78 -13.19 12.02
C HIS A 192 -12.45 -11.82 12.03
N LYS A 193 -12.50 -11.13 10.87
CA LYS A 193 -13.10 -9.79 10.72
C LYS A 193 -12.59 -8.78 11.75
N THR A 194 -11.32 -8.89 12.15
CA THR A 194 -10.70 -8.03 13.17
C THR A 194 -10.49 -6.60 12.67
N ARG A 195 -10.42 -6.41 11.36
CA ARG A 195 -10.24 -5.12 10.67
C ARG A 195 -11.05 -5.11 9.37
N SER A 196 -11.05 -3.95 8.67
CA SER A 196 -11.73 -3.84 7.38
C SER A 196 -11.09 -4.75 6.32
N LEU A 197 -11.92 -5.32 5.43
CA LEU A 197 -11.46 -6.12 4.29
C LEU A 197 -10.53 -5.34 3.34
N ASN A 198 -10.66 -4.02 3.31
CA ASN A 198 -9.73 -3.15 2.58
C ASN A 198 -8.28 -3.33 3.05
N LYS A 199 -8.05 -3.45 4.38
CA LYS A 199 -6.71 -3.71 4.93
C LYS A 199 -6.19 -5.11 4.57
N ALA A 200 -7.06 -6.12 4.58
CA ALA A 200 -6.70 -7.45 4.13
C ALA A 200 -6.29 -7.45 2.64
N GLN A 201 -7.06 -6.73 1.80
CA GLN A 201 -6.76 -6.57 0.37
C GLN A 201 -5.45 -5.81 0.13
N GLU A 202 -5.20 -4.76 0.88
CA GLU A 202 -3.95 -3.99 0.82
C GLU A 202 -2.74 -4.88 1.16
N TYR A 203 -2.80 -5.62 2.26
CA TYR A 203 -1.70 -6.46 2.72
C TYR A 203 -1.43 -7.64 1.80
N ILE A 204 -2.47 -8.29 1.26
CA ILE A 204 -2.27 -9.40 0.33
C ILE A 204 -1.68 -8.91 -1.00
N ASN A 205 -2.07 -7.73 -1.49
CA ASN A 205 -1.51 -7.13 -2.70
C ASN A 205 -0.03 -6.76 -2.51
N LEU A 206 0.35 -6.14 -1.40
CA LEU A 206 1.74 -5.84 -1.08
C LEU A 206 2.59 -7.11 -1.03
N SER A 207 2.07 -8.16 -0.40
CA SER A 207 2.77 -9.45 -0.36
C SER A 207 2.89 -10.10 -1.74
N LEU A 208 1.89 -9.92 -2.60
CA LEU A 208 1.93 -10.40 -3.99
C LEU A 208 3.03 -9.69 -4.79
N GLU A 209 3.14 -8.38 -4.68
CA GLU A 209 4.19 -7.58 -5.33
C GLU A 209 5.59 -8.06 -4.91
N ASP A 210 5.80 -8.27 -3.61
CA ASP A 210 7.05 -8.80 -3.08
C ASP A 210 7.35 -10.21 -3.62
N THR A 211 6.34 -11.07 -3.69
CA THR A 211 6.46 -12.44 -4.20
C THR A 211 6.88 -12.46 -5.67
N TYR A 212 6.36 -11.54 -6.49
CA TYR A 212 6.78 -11.40 -7.89
C TYR A 212 8.20 -10.86 -8.01
N ALA A 213 8.57 -9.86 -7.21
CA ALA A 213 9.91 -9.27 -7.22
C ALA A 213 11.00 -10.31 -6.92
N TYR A 214 10.74 -11.25 -6.00
CA TYR A 214 11.68 -12.33 -5.65
C TYR A 214 11.55 -13.59 -6.51
N ASN A 215 10.53 -13.67 -7.35
CA ASN A 215 10.24 -14.84 -8.19
C ASN A 215 10.15 -16.15 -7.36
N ASN A 216 9.59 -16.09 -6.15
CA ASN A 216 9.43 -17.23 -5.27
C ASN A 216 8.19 -18.05 -5.67
N ARG A 217 8.41 -19.24 -6.25
CA ARG A 217 7.32 -20.11 -6.76
C ARG A 217 6.43 -20.63 -5.64
N LEU A 218 7.01 -21.03 -4.50
CA LEU A 218 6.24 -21.52 -3.37
C LEU A 218 5.28 -20.45 -2.87
N ARG A 219 5.77 -19.24 -2.64
CA ARG A 219 4.95 -18.13 -2.16
C ARG A 219 3.86 -17.73 -3.13
N ARG A 220 4.12 -17.85 -4.45
CA ARG A 220 3.09 -17.60 -5.47
C ARG A 220 1.93 -18.59 -5.38
N ILE A 221 2.20 -19.86 -5.09
CA ILE A 221 1.17 -20.89 -4.92
C ILE A 221 0.38 -20.61 -3.63
N GLU A 222 1.06 -20.39 -2.52
CA GLU A 222 0.44 -20.10 -1.22
C GLU A 222 -0.45 -18.84 -1.25
N ILE A 223 0.01 -17.78 -1.92
CA ILE A 223 -0.75 -16.52 -1.98
C ILE A 223 -1.94 -16.60 -2.93
N SER A 224 -1.89 -17.43 -3.97
CA SER A 224 -2.93 -17.42 -5.02
C SER A 224 -4.31 -17.76 -4.49
N SER A 225 -4.43 -18.77 -3.63
CA SER A 225 -5.70 -19.14 -3.00
C SER A 225 -6.17 -18.09 -1.98
N LYS A 226 -5.25 -17.56 -1.18
CA LYS A 226 -5.53 -16.52 -0.19
C LYS A 226 -5.99 -15.22 -0.87
N LEU A 227 -5.30 -14.82 -1.95
CA LEU A 227 -5.62 -13.64 -2.74
C LEU A 227 -7.03 -13.72 -3.30
N GLN A 228 -7.37 -14.84 -3.94
CA GLN A 228 -8.70 -15.02 -4.52
C GLN A 228 -9.80 -14.92 -3.48
N MET A 229 -9.64 -15.56 -2.32
CA MET A 229 -10.60 -15.52 -1.22
C MET A 229 -10.81 -14.09 -0.70
N ILE A 230 -9.72 -13.38 -0.43
CA ILE A 230 -9.75 -12.02 0.12
C ILE A 230 -10.32 -11.05 -0.93
N THR A 231 -9.86 -11.15 -2.18
CA THR A 231 -10.32 -10.27 -3.28
C THR A 231 -11.80 -10.46 -3.56
N ASN A 232 -12.29 -11.69 -3.57
CA ASN A 232 -13.72 -11.95 -3.77
C ASN A 232 -14.54 -11.34 -2.63
N ALA A 233 -14.14 -11.58 -1.38
CA ALA A 233 -14.83 -11.01 -0.22
C ALA A 233 -14.79 -9.47 -0.21
N TYR A 234 -13.66 -8.87 -0.54
CA TYR A 234 -13.51 -7.42 -0.67
C TYR A 234 -14.39 -6.85 -1.78
N THR A 235 -14.43 -7.54 -2.92
CA THR A 235 -15.26 -7.14 -4.06
C THR A 235 -16.75 -7.23 -3.73
N ASP A 236 -17.14 -8.29 -3.02
CA ASP A 236 -18.53 -8.47 -2.58
C ASP A 236 -18.94 -7.44 -1.53
N ASP A 237 -18.05 -7.08 -0.60
CA ASP A 237 -18.26 -6.01 0.38
C ASP A 237 -18.46 -4.65 -0.32
N ILE A 238 -17.61 -4.34 -1.30
CA ILE A 238 -17.77 -3.13 -2.13
C ILE A 238 -19.10 -3.17 -2.92
N ARG A 239 -19.43 -4.31 -3.52
CA ARG A 239 -20.71 -4.45 -4.26
C ARG A 239 -21.91 -4.27 -3.34
N ALA A 240 -21.87 -4.85 -2.15
CA ALA A 240 -22.92 -4.68 -1.14
C ALA A 240 -23.04 -3.20 -0.73
N THR A 241 -21.94 -2.55 -0.43
CA THR A 241 -21.89 -1.13 -0.08
C THR A 241 -22.41 -0.25 -1.21
N ASN A 242 -21.97 -0.50 -2.45
CA ASN A 242 -22.42 0.22 -3.63
C ASN A 242 -23.94 -0.02 -3.88
N SER A 243 -24.41 -1.26 -3.70
CA SER A 243 -25.85 -1.55 -3.85
C SER A 243 -26.69 -0.79 -2.83
N MET A 244 -26.26 -0.70 -1.58
CA MET A 244 -26.91 0.13 -0.55
C MET A 244 -26.90 1.61 -0.92
N LEU A 245 -25.78 2.12 -1.45
CA LEU A 245 -25.69 3.49 -1.94
C LEU A 245 -26.65 3.74 -3.10
N TYR A 246 -26.74 2.82 -4.06
CA TYR A 246 -27.69 2.94 -5.18
C TYR A 246 -29.14 2.89 -4.70
N ILE A 247 -29.46 2.03 -3.73
CA ILE A 247 -30.79 1.99 -3.13
C ILE A 247 -31.08 3.31 -2.41
N ALA A 248 -30.14 3.81 -1.59
CA ALA A 248 -30.30 5.09 -0.90
C ALA A 248 -30.49 6.25 -1.88
N LEU A 249 -29.67 6.31 -2.94
CA LEU A 249 -29.83 7.31 -4.01
C LEU A 249 -31.17 7.20 -4.72
N SER A 250 -31.63 5.96 -4.98
CA SER A 250 -32.93 5.70 -5.61
C SER A 250 -34.09 6.16 -4.70
N VAL A 251 -33.99 5.90 -3.40
CA VAL A 251 -34.99 6.38 -2.41
C VAL A 251 -34.99 7.90 -2.34
N ILE A 252 -33.81 8.54 -2.27
CA ILE A 252 -33.70 10.00 -2.29
C ILE A 252 -34.31 10.58 -3.57
N PHE A 253 -34.01 9.95 -4.72
CA PHE A 253 -34.58 10.35 -6.00
C PHE A 253 -36.10 10.22 -6.02
N LEU A 254 -36.66 9.10 -5.54
CA LEU A 254 -38.10 8.89 -5.44
C LEU A 254 -38.78 9.89 -4.48
N LEU A 255 -38.16 10.20 -3.35
CA LEU A 255 -38.62 11.22 -2.40
C LEU A 255 -38.63 12.62 -3.04
N LEU A 256 -37.57 12.97 -3.77
CA LEU A 256 -37.52 14.23 -4.53
C LEU A 256 -38.59 14.31 -5.62
N LEU A 257 -38.82 13.19 -6.30
CA LEU A 257 -39.88 13.05 -7.30
C LEU A 257 -41.28 13.18 -6.65
N GLY A 258 -41.49 12.51 -5.51
CA GLY A 258 -42.72 12.64 -4.70
C GLY A 258 -42.98 14.05 -4.21
N VAL A 259 -41.92 14.73 -3.74
CA VAL A 259 -41.99 16.16 -3.35
C VAL A 259 -42.33 17.03 -4.58
N GLY A 260 -41.70 16.73 -5.74
CA GLY A 260 -42.02 17.42 -7.00
C GLY A 260 -43.46 17.23 -7.45
N LEU A 261 -43.93 15.98 -7.45
CA LEU A 261 -45.33 15.63 -7.82
C LEU A 261 -46.35 16.21 -6.82
N SER A 262 -46.04 16.13 -5.51
CA SER A 262 -46.80 16.71 -4.45
C SER A 262 -46.90 18.25 -4.60
N SER A 263 -45.75 18.87 -4.91
CA SER A 263 -45.68 20.31 -5.20
C SER A 263 -46.53 20.72 -6.42
N LEU A 264 -46.52 19.88 -7.49
CA LEU A 264 -47.34 20.09 -8.67
C LEU A 264 -48.84 19.90 -8.40
N PHE A 265 -49.17 18.91 -7.57
CA PHE A 265 -50.56 18.69 -7.13
C PHE A 265 -51.09 19.82 -6.27
N ILE A 266 -50.27 20.27 -5.29
CA ILE A 266 -50.58 21.44 -4.41
C ILE A 266 -50.70 22.72 -5.25
N ARG A 267 -49.84 22.91 -6.24
CA ARG A 267 -49.90 24.07 -7.15
C ARG A 267 -51.20 24.04 -8.00
N LYS A 268 -51.61 22.84 -8.48
CA LYS A 268 -52.83 22.65 -9.24
C LYS A 268 -54.06 22.97 -8.39
N LYS A 269 -54.06 22.49 -7.13
CA LYS A 269 -55.14 22.74 -6.16
C LYS A 269 -55.21 24.17 -5.71
N ASN A 270 -54.06 24.81 -5.48
CA ASN A 270 -54.01 26.24 -5.13
C ASN A 270 -54.38 27.14 -6.31
N LYS A 271 -54.10 26.70 -7.56
CA LYS A 271 -54.55 27.42 -8.76
C LYS A 271 -56.08 27.37 -8.90
N LEU A 272 -56.69 26.20 -8.59
CA LEU A 272 -58.13 25.97 -8.62
C LEU A 272 -58.87 26.75 -7.50
N LEU A 273 -58.27 26.81 -6.31
CA LEU A 273 -58.75 27.59 -5.18
C LEU A 273 -58.62 29.11 -5.42
N LYS A 274 -57.56 29.52 -6.10
CA LYS A 274 -57.29 30.92 -6.43
C LYS A 274 -58.22 31.48 -7.49
N GLN A 275 -58.68 30.61 -8.44
CA GLN A 275 -59.70 30.97 -9.43
C GLN A 275 -61.07 31.30 -8.81
N LYS A 276 -61.28 30.90 -7.54
CA LYS A 276 -62.52 31.15 -6.81
C LYS A 276 -62.50 32.29 -5.80
N LYS A 277 -61.30 32.85 -5.55
CA LYS A 277 -61.09 33.92 -4.58
C LYS A 277 -60.21 35.01 -5.18
N ASP A 278 -60.81 36.03 -5.62
CA ASP A 278 -60.33 37.40 -5.84
C ASP A 278 -59.10 37.65 -6.72
N GLU A 279 -59.34 38.32 -7.82
CA GLU A 279 -58.42 38.85 -8.81
C GLU A 279 -57.50 39.99 -8.31
N ILE A 280 -57.74 40.56 -7.12
CA ILE A 280 -57.07 41.81 -6.71
C ILE A 280 -55.89 41.67 -5.72
N THR A 281 -55.81 40.57 -4.97
CA THR A 281 -54.69 40.39 -4.00
C THR A 281 -53.53 39.52 -4.52
N ALA A 282 -53.64 39.03 -5.76
CA ALA A 282 -52.80 37.95 -6.26
C ALA A 282 -51.38 38.34 -6.70
N THR A 283 -51.14 39.57 -7.04
CA THR A 283 -49.84 39.96 -7.67
C THR A 283 -48.73 40.28 -6.67
N SER A 284 -49.07 40.89 -5.53
CA SER A 284 -48.07 41.25 -4.52
C SER A 284 -47.60 40.04 -3.69
N ALA A 285 -48.54 39.14 -3.29
CA ALA A 285 -48.22 37.94 -2.54
C ALA A 285 -47.44 36.92 -3.38
N LYS A 286 -47.61 36.95 -4.71
CA LYS A 286 -46.91 36.06 -5.63
C LYS A 286 -45.41 36.40 -5.76
N MET A 287 -45.09 37.68 -5.66
CA MET A 287 -43.72 38.18 -5.78
C MET A 287 -42.89 37.93 -4.51
N GLU A 288 -43.52 37.99 -3.35
CA GLU A 288 -42.86 37.76 -2.04
C GLU A 288 -42.54 36.28 -1.80
N VAL A 289 -43.45 35.37 -2.23
CA VAL A 289 -43.23 33.93 -2.14
C VAL A 289 -42.13 33.45 -3.11
N LEU A 290 -42.07 34.03 -4.30
CA LEU A 290 -41.05 33.70 -5.30
C LEU A 290 -39.63 34.17 -4.88
N ASN A 291 -39.53 35.34 -4.29
CA ASN A 291 -38.27 35.87 -3.76
C ASN A 291 -37.72 35.02 -2.59
N SER A 292 -38.62 34.61 -1.67
CA SER A 292 -38.21 33.76 -0.55
C SER A 292 -37.74 32.37 -0.99
N GLN A 293 -38.35 31.80 -2.05
CA GLN A 293 -37.91 30.51 -2.64
C GLN A 293 -36.58 30.65 -3.37
N LEU A 294 -36.36 31.76 -4.07
CA LEU A 294 -35.07 32.07 -4.70
C LEU A 294 -33.93 32.23 -3.67
N HIS A 295 -34.19 32.89 -2.54
CA HIS A 295 -33.21 33.00 -1.45
C HIS A 295 -32.91 31.66 -0.80
N LEU A 296 -33.90 30.81 -0.55
CA LEU A 296 -33.69 29.45 0.01
C LEU A 296 -32.89 28.53 -0.93
N ILE A 297 -33.24 28.55 -2.23
CA ILE A 297 -32.52 27.77 -3.24
C ILE A 297 -31.09 28.26 -3.41
N ASN A 298 -30.86 29.56 -3.36
CA ASN A 298 -29.50 30.14 -3.41
C ASN A 298 -28.64 29.73 -2.20
N ASP A 299 -29.23 29.73 -1.01
CA ASP A 299 -28.52 29.33 0.22
C ASP A 299 -28.22 27.83 0.24
N GLU A 300 -29.13 26.99 -0.25
CA GLU A 300 -28.95 25.55 -0.35
C GLU A 300 -27.91 25.18 -1.41
N LEU A 301 -27.93 25.89 -2.55
CA LEU A 301 -26.91 25.77 -3.59
C LEU A 301 -25.50 26.19 -3.09
N LYS A 302 -25.45 27.23 -2.31
CA LYS A 302 -24.24 27.75 -1.66
C LYS A 302 -23.65 26.78 -0.66
N ASP A 303 -24.49 26.17 0.19
CA ASP A 303 -24.05 25.17 1.18
C ASP A 303 -23.52 23.89 0.47
N THR A 304 -24.21 23.45 -0.58
CA THR A 304 -23.81 22.29 -1.36
C THR A 304 -22.48 22.50 -2.08
N ASN A 305 -22.27 23.68 -2.66
CA ASN A 305 -21.01 24.05 -3.29
C ASN A 305 -19.84 24.13 -2.29
N GLN A 306 -20.08 24.70 -1.10
CA GLN A 306 -19.07 24.74 -0.04
C GLN A 306 -18.70 23.34 0.47
N LYS A 307 -19.64 22.42 0.57
CA LYS A 307 -19.37 21.01 0.94
C LYS A 307 -18.51 20.31 -0.12
N ARG A 308 -18.79 20.52 -1.40
CA ARG A 308 -17.98 19.98 -2.52
C ARG A 308 -16.54 20.51 -2.49
N GLU A 309 -16.35 21.80 -2.25
CA GLU A 309 -15.00 22.38 -2.17
C GLU A 309 -14.20 21.84 -0.97
N ARG A 310 -14.83 21.63 0.17
CA ARG A 310 -14.18 21.02 1.34
C ARG A 310 -13.72 19.58 1.07
N LEU A 311 -14.57 18.77 0.42
CA LEU A 311 -14.22 17.40 0.06
C LEU A 311 -13.02 17.33 -0.89
N ILE A 312 -12.97 18.21 -1.88
CA ILE A 312 -11.84 18.28 -2.83
C ILE A 312 -10.55 18.66 -2.11
N LYS A 313 -10.61 19.62 -1.19
CA LYS A 313 -9.46 20.03 -0.40
C LYS A 313 -8.91 18.88 0.45
N VAL A 314 -9.79 18.13 1.11
CA VAL A 314 -9.40 16.94 1.89
C VAL A 314 -8.78 15.87 1.00
N TYR A 315 -9.35 15.62 -0.18
CA TYR A 315 -8.83 14.64 -1.12
C TYR A 315 -7.43 15.00 -1.64
N ILE A 316 -7.23 16.27 -1.95
CA ILE A 316 -5.92 16.77 -2.40
C ILE A 316 -4.87 16.70 -1.28
N ASP A 317 -5.24 17.01 -0.03
CA ASP A 317 -4.34 16.85 1.12
C ASP A 317 -3.94 15.40 1.37
N LEU A 318 -4.86 14.45 1.16
CA LEU A 318 -4.57 13.01 1.24
C LEU A 318 -3.60 12.57 0.14
N CYS A 319 -3.81 13.03 -1.08
CA CYS A 319 -2.91 12.76 -2.20
C CYS A 319 -1.51 13.36 -1.97
N TYR A 320 -1.45 14.58 -1.43
CA TYR A 320 -0.19 15.22 -1.06
C TYR A 320 0.62 14.39 -0.06
N LYS A 321 -0.03 13.91 1.00
CA LYS A 321 0.64 13.05 2.01
C LYS A 321 1.21 11.77 1.39
N ASN A 322 0.51 11.16 0.46
CA ASN A 322 0.99 9.98 -0.25
C ASN A 322 2.22 10.31 -1.15
N ILE A 323 2.17 11.42 -1.85
CA ILE A 323 3.28 11.88 -2.71
C ILE A 323 4.49 12.27 -1.87
N GLU A 324 4.30 12.95 -0.74
CA GLU A 324 5.38 13.29 0.19
C GLU A 324 6.07 12.04 0.74
N ARG A 325 5.30 11.00 1.08
CA ARG A 325 5.83 9.70 1.53
C ARG A 325 6.69 9.05 0.45
N ASN A 326 6.23 9.06 -0.79
CA ASN A 326 6.96 8.52 -1.93
C ASN A 326 8.24 9.34 -2.23
N SER A 327 8.19 10.66 -2.08
CA SER A 327 9.36 11.54 -2.22
C SER A 327 10.41 11.29 -1.14
N LYS A 328 10.00 11.06 0.11
CA LYS A 328 10.90 10.70 1.21
C LYS A 328 11.58 9.34 0.95
N LEU A 329 10.85 8.37 0.42
CA LEU A 329 11.40 7.08 0.00
C LEU A 329 12.45 7.24 -1.11
N ARG A 330 12.20 8.13 -2.07
CA ARG A 330 13.14 8.46 -3.14
C ARG A 330 14.41 9.14 -2.61
N THR A 331 14.25 10.03 -1.67
CA THR A 331 15.39 10.72 -1.02
C THR A 331 16.24 9.75 -0.19
N LEU A 332 15.61 8.81 0.49
CA LEU A 332 16.30 7.71 1.20
C LEU A 332 17.06 6.81 0.22
N ALA A 333 16.47 6.51 -0.92
CA ALA A 333 17.10 5.74 -1.97
C ALA A 333 18.38 6.43 -2.50
N VAL A 334 18.29 7.73 -2.82
CA VAL A 334 19.45 8.53 -3.26
C VAL A 334 20.55 8.61 -2.20
N ARG A 335 20.17 8.70 -0.91
CA ARG A 335 21.14 8.72 0.20
C ARG A 335 21.88 7.39 0.33
N LYS A 336 21.20 6.27 0.12
CA LYS A 336 21.80 4.93 0.13
C LYS A 336 22.74 4.67 -1.05
N ILE A 337 22.44 5.23 -2.22
CA ILE A 337 23.35 5.19 -3.40
C ILE A 337 24.66 5.92 -3.09
N LYS A 338 24.59 7.12 -2.51
CA LYS A 338 25.78 7.89 -2.13
C LYS A 338 26.62 7.19 -1.06
N ALA A 339 26.03 6.28 -0.29
CA ALA A 339 26.72 5.47 0.72
C ALA A 339 27.29 4.15 0.18
N ASN A 340 27.33 3.94 -1.15
CA ASN A 340 27.82 2.73 -1.83
C ASN A 340 27.06 1.45 -1.49
N GLN A 341 25.80 1.56 -1.06
CA GLN A 341 24.88 0.46 -0.75
C GLN A 341 23.93 0.14 -1.93
N SER A 342 24.50 0.12 -3.13
CA SER A 342 23.73 0.02 -4.39
C SER A 342 23.00 -1.31 -4.60
N LYS A 343 23.45 -2.40 -3.99
CA LYS A 343 22.77 -3.70 -4.09
C LYS A 343 21.42 -3.73 -3.32
N GLU A 344 21.34 -3.07 -2.19
CA GLU A 344 20.09 -2.90 -1.43
C GLU A 344 19.12 -1.93 -2.10
N LEU A 345 19.65 -1.01 -2.89
CA LEU A 345 18.86 0.00 -3.57
C LEU A 345 18.21 -0.53 -4.86
N LEU A 346 18.90 -1.42 -5.58
CA LEU A 346 18.36 -2.00 -6.82
C LEU A 346 17.05 -2.75 -6.57
N SER A 347 16.92 -3.41 -5.42
CA SER A 347 15.68 -4.08 -5.03
C SER A 347 14.55 -3.12 -4.64
N LEU A 348 14.88 -1.92 -4.19
CA LEU A 348 13.92 -0.87 -3.84
C LEU A 348 13.48 -0.04 -5.07
N LEU A 349 14.37 0.17 -6.04
CA LEU A 349 14.12 1.06 -7.18
C LEU A 349 13.58 0.36 -8.43
N SER A 350 13.62 -0.95 -8.52
CA SER A 350 12.99 -1.70 -9.63
C SER A 350 11.47 -1.55 -9.67
N SER A 351 10.86 -0.93 -8.64
CA SER A 351 9.43 -0.59 -8.59
C SER A 351 9.10 0.85 -9.03
N SER A 352 10.10 1.66 -9.42
CA SER A 352 9.90 3.11 -9.64
C SER A 352 9.22 3.49 -10.97
N THR A 353 9.07 2.58 -11.91
CA THR A 353 8.35 2.82 -13.18
C THR A 353 6.84 3.03 -13.03
N ASN A 354 6.26 2.64 -11.88
CA ASN A 354 4.84 2.89 -11.61
C ASN A 354 4.56 4.33 -11.14
N THR A 355 5.51 4.97 -10.46
CA THR A 355 5.28 6.29 -9.81
C THR A 355 5.04 7.43 -10.81
N GLU A 356 5.71 7.42 -11.95
CA GLU A 356 5.51 8.45 -13.00
C GLU A 356 4.17 8.26 -13.72
N LYS A 357 3.75 7.02 -13.92
CA LYS A 357 2.45 6.70 -14.53
C LYS A 357 1.31 7.06 -13.60
N GLU A 358 1.41 6.71 -12.33
CA GLU A 358 0.43 7.03 -11.28
C GLU A 358 0.30 8.55 -11.08
N ASN A 359 1.41 9.29 -11.08
CA ASN A 359 1.39 10.75 -11.00
C ASN A 359 0.71 11.38 -12.23
N LYS A 360 0.96 10.85 -13.40
CA LYS A 360 0.32 11.34 -14.63
C LYS A 360 -1.18 11.06 -14.62
N GLU A 361 -1.59 9.87 -14.22
CA GLU A 361 -2.99 9.49 -14.06
C GLU A 361 -3.68 10.39 -13.02
N PHE A 362 -3.07 10.62 -11.87
CA PHE A 362 -3.60 11.55 -10.85
C PHE A 362 -3.78 12.96 -11.39
N LEU A 363 -2.79 13.51 -12.08
CA LEU A 363 -2.88 14.86 -12.64
C LEU A 363 -3.97 14.96 -13.71
N THR A 364 -4.16 13.92 -14.50
CA THR A 364 -5.24 13.86 -15.51
C THR A 364 -6.62 13.82 -14.86
N GLU A 365 -6.80 13.02 -13.80
CA GLU A 365 -8.07 12.98 -13.04
C GLU A 365 -8.32 14.27 -12.27
N PHE A 366 -7.27 14.89 -11.71
CA PHE A 366 -7.37 16.22 -11.10
C PHE A 366 -7.84 17.27 -12.10
N ASP A 367 -7.24 17.32 -13.31
CA ASP A 367 -7.61 18.25 -14.34
C ASP A 367 -9.09 18.12 -14.71
N LYS A 368 -9.56 16.89 -14.95
CA LYS A 368 -10.97 16.60 -15.27
C LYS A 368 -11.91 17.02 -14.15
N ALA A 369 -11.60 16.63 -12.91
CA ALA A 369 -12.41 16.96 -11.75
C ALA A 369 -12.49 18.46 -11.53
N PHE A 370 -11.37 19.17 -11.63
CA PHE A 370 -11.31 20.60 -11.43
C PHE A 370 -12.07 21.36 -12.52
N LEU A 371 -11.85 21.03 -13.79
CA LEU A 371 -12.53 21.69 -14.91
C LEU A 371 -14.03 21.39 -14.95
N SER A 372 -14.43 20.21 -14.49
CA SER A 372 -15.86 19.88 -14.33
C SER A 372 -16.52 20.73 -13.23
N LEU A 373 -15.78 21.05 -12.16
CA LEU A 373 -16.27 21.89 -11.07
C LEU A 373 -16.27 23.37 -11.40
N TYR A 374 -15.28 23.80 -12.16
CA TYR A 374 -15.07 25.20 -12.52
C TYR A 374 -14.94 25.37 -14.05
N PRO A 375 -16.04 25.16 -14.81
CA PRO A 375 -15.99 25.21 -16.28
C PRO A 375 -15.53 26.55 -16.84
N THR A 376 -15.82 27.63 -16.11
CA THR A 376 -15.47 29.01 -16.51
C THR A 376 -14.10 29.46 -15.97
N PHE A 377 -13.40 28.63 -15.19
CA PHE A 377 -12.19 29.02 -14.49
C PHE A 377 -11.12 29.62 -15.40
N ILE A 378 -10.89 29.01 -16.57
CA ILE A 378 -9.88 29.48 -17.52
C ILE A 378 -10.26 30.84 -18.08
N THR A 379 -11.52 31.02 -18.42
CA THR A 379 -12.04 32.29 -18.95
C THR A 379 -11.94 33.40 -17.91
N GLU A 380 -12.32 33.10 -16.67
CA GLU A 380 -12.23 34.05 -15.56
C GLU A 380 -10.79 34.36 -15.15
N LEU A 381 -9.90 33.37 -15.15
CA LEU A 381 -8.47 33.55 -14.89
C LEU A 381 -7.83 34.46 -15.96
N ASN A 382 -8.14 34.22 -17.24
CA ASN A 382 -7.58 35.03 -18.33
C ASN A 382 -8.04 36.49 -18.29
N LYS A 383 -9.22 36.79 -17.71
CA LYS A 383 -9.64 38.18 -17.43
C LYS A 383 -8.75 38.88 -16.39
N GLN A 384 -8.01 38.13 -15.57
CA GLN A 384 -7.08 38.68 -14.58
C GLN A 384 -5.64 38.85 -15.15
N LEU A 385 -5.38 38.36 -16.34
CA LEU A 385 -4.07 38.35 -16.98
C LEU A 385 -4.04 39.28 -18.20
N THR A 386 -2.86 39.78 -18.53
CA THR A 386 -2.64 40.54 -19.78
C THR A 386 -2.87 39.64 -21.00
N GLU A 387 -3.32 40.18 -22.12
CA GLU A 387 -3.65 39.41 -23.32
C GLU A 387 -2.48 38.51 -23.80
N SER A 388 -1.24 39.02 -23.69
CA SER A 388 -0.04 38.24 -24.06
C SER A 388 0.26 37.05 -23.16
N ALA A 389 -0.38 36.98 -22.00
CA ALA A 389 -0.17 35.94 -20.97
C ALA A 389 -1.38 35.00 -20.79
N HIS A 390 -2.37 35.08 -21.68
CA HIS A 390 -3.52 34.19 -21.64
C HIS A 390 -3.10 32.71 -21.71
N ILE A 391 -3.71 31.87 -20.86
CA ILE A 391 -3.40 30.48 -20.76
C ILE A 391 -4.53 29.65 -21.40
N GLN A 392 -4.15 28.66 -22.21
CA GLN A 392 -5.06 27.73 -22.86
C GLN A 392 -4.75 26.30 -22.43
N LEU A 393 -5.71 25.40 -22.59
CA LEU A 393 -5.48 23.98 -22.43
C LEU A 393 -4.55 23.48 -23.53
N LYS A 394 -3.81 22.39 -23.27
CA LYS A 394 -3.02 21.71 -24.27
C LYS A 394 -3.95 21.04 -25.31
N GLU A 395 -3.40 20.70 -26.48
CA GLU A 395 -4.14 20.00 -27.55
C GLU A 395 -4.85 18.72 -27.11
N ASN A 396 -4.32 18.04 -26.10
CA ASN A 396 -4.91 16.84 -25.50
C ASN A 396 -5.96 17.13 -24.40
N GLY A 397 -6.33 18.39 -24.16
CA GLY A 397 -7.29 18.80 -23.15
C GLY A 397 -6.72 18.86 -21.71
N GLU A 398 -5.44 18.58 -21.49
CA GLU A 398 -4.80 18.68 -20.18
C GLU A 398 -4.46 20.12 -19.81
N MET A 399 -4.51 20.42 -18.51
CA MET A 399 -4.04 21.70 -17.99
C MET A 399 -2.51 21.82 -18.10
N PRO A 400 -1.96 22.94 -18.62
CA PRO A 400 -0.54 23.20 -18.53
C PRO A 400 -0.12 23.37 -17.05
N PRO A 401 1.16 23.14 -16.73
CA PRO A 401 1.67 23.21 -15.35
C PRO A 401 1.30 24.51 -14.62
N ILE A 402 1.40 25.61 -15.27
CA ILE A 402 1.08 26.94 -14.72
C ILE A 402 -0.41 27.06 -14.35
N LEU A 403 -1.30 26.46 -15.13
CA LEU A 403 -2.74 26.47 -14.87
C LEU A 403 -3.10 25.59 -13.66
N ARG A 404 -2.42 24.44 -13.48
CA ARG A 404 -2.58 23.59 -12.30
C ARG A 404 -2.16 24.32 -11.01
N VAL A 405 -1.12 25.15 -11.08
CA VAL A 405 -0.74 26.01 -9.94
C VAL A 405 -1.88 26.97 -9.58
N CYS A 406 -2.49 27.62 -10.56
CA CYS A 406 -3.67 28.48 -10.34
C CYS A 406 -4.87 27.68 -9.79
N ALA A 407 -5.10 26.50 -10.29
CA ALA A 407 -6.18 25.64 -9.83
C ALA A 407 -6.00 25.26 -8.33
N LEU A 408 -4.78 24.92 -7.92
CA LEU A 408 -4.46 24.64 -6.53
C LEU A 408 -4.57 25.87 -5.63
N LEU A 409 -4.15 27.03 -6.11
CA LEU A 409 -4.36 28.31 -5.44
C LEU A 409 -5.87 28.59 -5.26
N ARG A 410 -6.67 28.38 -6.31
CA ARG A 410 -8.15 28.52 -6.25
C ARG A 410 -8.77 27.61 -5.18
N LEU A 411 -8.24 26.41 -5.00
CA LEU A 411 -8.66 25.47 -3.95
C LEU A 411 -8.11 25.83 -2.56
N GLY A 412 -7.39 26.93 -2.43
CA GLY A 412 -6.85 27.44 -1.17
C GLY A 412 -5.57 26.75 -0.72
N ILE A 413 -4.87 26.05 -1.63
CA ILE A 413 -3.54 25.49 -1.37
C ILE A 413 -2.51 26.56 -1.74
N THR A 414 -2.07 27.34 -0.75
CA THR A 414 -1.20 28.52 -0.97
C THR A 414 0.29 28.22 -0.75
N GLU A 415 0.62 27.14 -0.05
CA GLU A 415 2.00 26.77 0.24
C GLU A 415 2.71 26.20 -1.00
N SER A 416 3.78 26.86 -1.46
CA SER A 416 4.55 26.42 -2.63
C SER A 416 5.14 25.02 -2.50
N SER A 417 5.51 24.60 -1.29
CA SER A 417 6.00 23.26 -0.99
C SER A 417 4.94 22.17 -1.20
N LYS A 418 3.70 22.44 -0.78
CA LYS A 418 2.56 21.53 -0.99
C LYS A 418 2.20 21.46 -2.46
N ILE A 419 2.11 22.58 -3.14
CA ILE A 419 1.86 22.64 -4.60
C ILE A 419 2.92 21.86 -5.35
N ALA A 420 4.20 22.08 -5.00
CA ALA A 420 5.33 21.36 -5.59
C ALA A 420 5.23 19.84 -5.38
N GLY A 421 4.87 19.42 -4.18
CA GLY A 421 4.67 18.01 -3.85
C GLY A 421 3.55 17.37 -4.65
N ILE A 422 2.40 18.04 -4.79
CA ILE A 422 1.23 17.57 -5.56
C ILE A 422 1.56 17.45 -7.04
N LEU A 423 2.25 18.45 -7.61
CA LEU A 423 2.58 18.50 -9.03
C LEU A 423 3.87 17.76 -9.38
N SER A 424 4.58 17.23 -8.37
CA SER A 424 5.90 16.62 -8.52
C SER A 424 6.95 17.58 -9.15
N TYR A 425 6.87 18.84 -8.77
CA TYR A 425 7.84 19.88 -9.17
C TYR A 425 8.77 20.25 -8.03
N SER A 426 9.86 20.97 -8.37
CA SER A 426 10.65 21.63 -7.35
C SER A 426 9.88 22.83 -6.76
N PRO A 427 10.04 23.16 -5.47
CA PRO A 427 9.48 24.37 -4.89
C PRO A 427 9.86 25.63 -5.67
N GLN A 428 11.09 25.65 -6.21
CA GLN A 428 11.59 26.76 -7.05
C GLN A 428 10.78 26.90 -8.36
N THR A 429 10.41 25.79 -8.97
CA THR A 429 9.58 25.79 -10.20
C THR A 429 8.20 26.40 -9.92
N VAL A 430 7.57 26.02 -8.79
CA VAL A 430 6.28 26.59 -8.38
C VAL A 430 6.41 28.08 -8.10
N TYR A 431 7.47 28.47 -7.39
CA TYR A 431 7.75 29.88 -7.14
C TYR A 431 7.89 30.69 -8.45
N ASN A 432 8.61 30.15 -9.42
CA ASN A 432 8.78 30.77 -10.74
C ASN A 432 7.45 30.95 -11.47
N TYR A 433 6.56 29.92 -11.43
CA TYR A 433 5.21 30.04 -12.03
C TYR A 433 4.36 31.09 -11.32
N ARG A 434 4.37 31.13 -9.99
CA ARG A 434 3.64 32.16 -9.23
C ARG A 434 4.15 33.57 -9.52
N SER A 435 5.47 33.74 -9.58
CA SER A 435 6.09 35.00 -9.92
C SER A 435 5.75 35.45 -11.34
N LEU A 436 5.77 34.49 -12.30
CA LEU A 436 5.40 34.77 -13.70
C LEU A 436 3.92 35.21 -13.79
N LEU A 437 3.02 34.53 -13.12
CA LEU A 437 1.60 34.86 -13.09
C LEU A 437 1.36 36.24 -12.47
N LYS A 438 1.97 36.50 -11.31
CA LYS A 438 1.86 37.78 -10.62
C LYS A 438 2.38 38.93 -11.46
N ASN A 439 3.51 38.76 -12.20
CA ASN A 439 4.10 39.77 -13.04
C ASN A 439 3.23 40.11 -14.27
N ASN A 440 2.47 39.12 -14.76
CA ASN A 440 1.58 39.28 -15.92
C ASN A 440 0.10 39.53 -15.51
N ALA A 441 -0.18 39.68 -14.24
CA ALA A 441 -1.52 39.99 -13.75
C ALA A 441 -1.83 41.49 -13.94
N ILE A 442 -3.11 41.81 -14.20
CA ILE A 442 -3.61 43.17 -14.31
C ILE A 442 -3.49 43.84 -12.93
N ASP A 443 -3.94 43.17 -11.87
CA ASP A 443 -3.70 43.55 -10.47
C ASP A 443 -2.64 42.67 -9.85
N LYS A 444 -1.42 43.18 -9.76
CA LYS A 444 -0.27 42.44 -9.28
C LYS A 444 -0.28 42.25 -7.76
N GLU A 445 -0.85 43.15 -7.02
CA GLU A 445 -0.84 43.10 -5.55
C GLU A 445 -1.82 42.05 -5.03
N HIS A 446 -3.03 42.02 -5.57
CA HIS A 446 -4.11 41.16 -5.08
C HIS A 446 -4.34 39.91 -5.95
N PHE A 447 -3.42 39.58 -6.88
CA PHE A 447 -3.61 38.50 -7.84
C PHE A 447 -4.00 37.16 -7.20
N GLU A 448 -3.31 36.73 -6.14
CA GLU A 448 -3.58 35.46 -5.48
C GLU A 448 -4.93 35.46 -4.73
N GLU A 449 -5.30 36.59 -4.14
CA GLU A 449 -6.63 36.77 -3.52
C GLU A 449 -7.74 36.76 -4.58
N ASN A 450 -7.49 37.37 -5.71
CA ASN A 450 -8.43 37.37 -6.83
C ASN A 450 -8.60 35.94 -7.38
N VAL A 451 -7.51 35.16 -7.53
CA VAL A 451 -7.57 33.76 -7.95
C VAL A 451 -8.36 32.91 -6.97
N LEU A 452 -8.21 33.12 -5.66
CA LEU A 452 -8.99 32.43 -4.62
C LEU A 452 -10.50 32.65 -4.79
N ARG A 453 -10.89 33.81 -5.29
CA ARG A 453 -12.31 34.22 -5.45
C ARG A 453 -12.90 33.86 -6.81
N LEU A 454 -12.09 33.42 -7.80
CA LEU A 454 -12.58 33.05 -9.12
C LEU A 454 -13.65 31.95 -9.04
N CYS A 455 -14.67 32.08 -9.85
CA CYS A 455 -15.79 31.13 -9.90
C CYS A 455 -16.46 30.90 -8.52
N MET A 456 -16.32 31.81 -7.57
CA MET A 456 -17.22 31.86 -6.41
C MET A 456 -18.57 32.35 -6.88
N VAL A 457 -19.62 31.69 -6.52
CA VAL A 457 -20.97 32.24 -6.66
C VAL A 457 -21.07 33.32 -5.59
N ILE A 458 -20.76 34.55 -5.99
CA ILE A 458 -21.01 35.74 -5.16
C ILE A 458 -22.51 36.02 -5.31
N ALA A 459 -23.28 35.80 -4.27
CA ALA A 459 -24.59 36.43 -4.18
C ALA A 459 -24.33 37.91 -3.86
N ASP A 460 -24.63 38.79 -4.82
CA ASP A 460 -24.77 40.21 -4.57
C ASP A 460 -25.89 40.49 -3.55
#